data_5039a8cf5d90ac1c59fdbae92d13ff08
#
_entry.id   5039a8cf5d90ac1c59fdbae92d13ff08
#
_cell.length_a   1.000
_cell.length_b   1.000
_cell.length_c   1.000
_cell.angle_alpha   90.00
_cell.angle_beta   90.00
_cell.angle_gamma   90.00
#
_symmetry.space_group_name_H-M   'P 1'
#
loop_
_entity.id
_entity.type
_entity.pdbx_description
1 polymer ?
#
loop_
_entity_poly.entity_id
_entity_poly.type
_entity_poly.pdbx_seq_one_letter_code
_entity_poly.pdbx_strand_id
1 'polypeptide(L)'
;LDYALMIGLAALALIGGLLFAWYVVERIPHIEDEAAYLFQAGVFARGKLWAPFPADLSPYFTPFVVQVGGHWIGKYPIGWPLILALGMLFGAKWVVNPVLGALLVAVIYALGRDLFDRQIGVMAGMLTLTSPFFLISSSNFMSHAAGALWAALIAYGFLRVDQAHEQGRTDAGWAALIGFSAGMLAITRPLTVFGIILPFAVVIVLKWLREPRTLNVLIRQYWLVILIGAIVLGIQAAYLYLATGSPTTNLYLIVWPYDRVGFGPGHGVLPGGHTLIQGLSTTAQDLACWASILLGLPYLSWIPVALGVYFAARELPSSERFWVWLMPTSFLSLVAIYVAYWVGAEAYGPRYYYEVHALLMVLAAVGIRGASRYLWERWQKIRRDERDHIAGLENVEAPAQGVFPMAYWLLAILIMLNLVFYMPGQIRKQFHLYDITRAPLDQIQELSRGKPVLMMVRGNYWYQYAALFSENTPWFDGPIVALHDSNPESTVKVIALYPDREVWFYKEGHFSKTPPPY
;
A
#
# COMPACT_ATOMS: atom_id res chain seq x y z
N LEU A 1 -6.64 18.23 -22.41
CA LEU A 1 -7.57 18.14 -21.29
C LEU A 1 -7.29 16.91 -20.41
N ASP A 2 -7.06 15.72 -20.99
CA ASP A 2 -6.83 14.46 -20.23
C ASP A 2 -5.60 14.53 -19.32
N TYR A 3 -4.47 15.02 -19.83
CA TYR A 3 -3.28 15.20 -18.99
C TYR A 3 -3.50 16.21 -17.86
N ALA A 4 -4.28 17.27 -18.10
CA ALA A 4 -4.59 18.27 -17.07
C ALA A 4 -5.46 17.66 -15.96
N LEU A 5 -6.45 16.83 -16.31
CA LEU A 5 -7.28 16.12 -15.32
C LEU A 5 -6.45 15.12 -14.52
N MET A 6 -5.62 14.31 -15.17
CA MET A 6 -4.74 13.36 -14.53
C MET A 6 -3.77 14.04 -13.55
N ILE A 7 -3.12 15.11 -14.00
CA ILE A 7 -2.19 15.88 -13.15
C ILE A 7 -2.95 16.55 -11.99
N GLY A 8 -4.14 17.10 -12.24
CA GLY A 8 -4.96 17.71 -11.20
C GLY A 8 -5.37 16.71 -10.11
N LEU A 9 -5.82 15.51 -10.50
CA LEU A 9 -6.15 14.43 -9.55
C LEU A 9 -4.90 13.96 -8.77
N ALA A 10 -3.77 13.77 -9.45
CA ALA A 10 -2.52 13.40 -8.81
C ALA A 10 -2.01 14.48 -7.83
N ALA A 11 -2.13 15.76 -8.18
CA ALA A 11 -1.78 16.87 -7.30
C ALA A 11 -2.66 16.92 -6.05
N LEU A 12 -3.97 16.70 -6.19
CA LEU A 12 -4.90 16.60 -5.05
C LEU A 12 -4.57 15.40 -4.16
N ALA A 13 -4.20 14.25 -4.76
CA ALA A 13 -3.74 13.07 -4.02
C ALA A 13 -2.46 13.38 -3.21
N LEU A 14 -1.49 14.03 -3.83
CA LEU A 14 -0.26 14.45 -3.17
C LEU A 14 -0.56 15.38 -1.99
N ILE A 15 -1.37 16.41 -2.20
CA ILE A 15 -1.74 17.36 -1.13
C ILE A 15 -2.45 16.63 0.00
N GLY A 16 -3.47 15.81 -0.30
CA GLY A 16 -4.20 15.03 0.70
C GLY A 16 -3.31 14.09 1.50
N GLY A 17 -2.42 13.36 0.82
CA GLY A 17 -1.44 12.48 1.45
C GLY A 17 -0.44 13.24 2.34
N LEU A 18 0.08 14.37 1.89
CA LEU A 18 0.99 15.21 2.67
C LEU A 18 0.30 15.79 3.91
N LEU A 19 -0.94 16.27 3.79
CA LEU A 19 -1.70 16.78 4.94
C LEU A 19 -2.00 15.67 5.94
N PHE A 20 -2.37 14.48 5.48
CA PHE A 20 -2.64 13.35 6.37
C PHE A 20 -1.36 12.86 7.06
N ALA A 21 -0.24 12.76 6.33
CA ALA A 21 1.06 12.39 6.89
C ALA A 21 1.56 13.41 7.92
N TRP A 22 1.28 14.69 7.71
CA TRP A 22 1.72 15.76 8.62
C TRP A 22 0.86 15.86 9.87
N TYR A 23 -0.46 15.88 9.74
CA TYR A 23 -1.38 16.20 10.82
C TYR A 23 -1.99 14.99 11.52
N VAL A 24 -2.06 13.82 10.86
CA VAL A 24 -2.71 12.63 11.41
C VAL A 24 -1.68 11.58 11.83
N VAL A 25 -0.71 11.29 10.96
CA VAL A 25 0.38 10.33 11.23
C VAL A 25 1.59 11.02 11.88
N GLU A 26 1.62 12.36 11.93
CA GLU A 26 2.67 13.17 12.55
C GLU A 26 4.10 12.84 12.08
N ARG A 27 4.26 12.25 10.90
CA ARG A 27 5.56 11.89 10.30
C ARG A 27 6.39 10.93 11.17
N ILE A 28 5.74 10.15 12.02
CA ILE A 28 6.34 9.17 12.94
C ILE A 28 5.76 7.77 12.67
N PRO A 29 6.53 6.68 12.80
CA PRO A 29 6.02 5.33 12.66
C PRO A 29 5.09 4.95 13.83
N HIS A 30 4.03 4.19 13.54
CA HIS A 30 3.07 3.73 14.54
C HIS A 30 3.05 2.21 14.69
N ILE A 31 3.74 1.48 13.80
CA ILE A 31 3.84 0.02 13.85
C ILE A 31 5.29 -0.44 13.66
N GLU A 32 5.57 -1.64 14.12
CA GLU A 32 6.91 -2.25 14.17
C GLU A 32 7.58 -2.35 12.80
N ASP A 33 6.79 -2.73 11.80
CA ASP A 33 7.24 -2.83 10.41
C ASP A 33 7.89 -1.54 9.92
N GLU A 34 7.30 -0.39 10.25
CA GLU A 34 7.77 0.93 9.82
C GLU A 34 9.13 1.28 10.42
N ALA A 35 9.38 0.89 11.69
CA ALA A 35 10.66 1.10 12.35
C ALA A 35 11.79 0.34 11.63
N ALA A 36 11.55 -0.92 11.26
CA ALA A 36 12.51 -1.72 10.51
C ALA A 36 12.74 -1.18 9.08
N TYR A 37 11.68 -0.71 8.40
CA TYR A 37 11.83 -0.06 7.09
C TYR A 37 12.67 1.21 7.16
N LEU A 38 12.42 2.06 8.15
CA LEU A 38 13.19 3.29 8.37
C LEU A 38 14.64 3.00 8.72
N PHE A 39 14.89 2.01 9.57
CA PHE A 39 16.26 1.57 9.87
C PHE A 39 17.01 1.16 8.60
N GLN A 40 16.48 0.21 7.84
CA GLN A 40 17.14 -0.30 6.64
C GLN A 40 17.28 0.77 5.55
N ALA A 41 16.29 1.66 5.40
CA ALA A 41 16.37 2.80 4.51
C ALA A 41 17.50 3.77 4.90
N GLY A 42 17.68 4.00 6.21
CA GLY A 42 18.79 4.81 6.73
C GLY A 42 20.17 4.19 6.42
N VAL A 43 20.26 2.84 6.46
CA VAL A 43 21.48 2.12 6.04
C VAL A 43 21.76 2.38 4.57
N PHE A 44 20.77 2.21 3.69
CA PHE A 44 20.90 2.43 2.25
C PHE A 44 21.18 3.89 1.88
N ALA A 45 20.59 4.84 2.58
CA ALA A 45 20.85 6.27 2.37
C ALA A 45 22.31 6.67 2.63
N ARG A 46 23.04 5.88 3.42
CA ARG A 46 24.50 6.03 3.61
C ARG A 46 25.35 5.22 2.63
N GLY A 47 24.74 4.62 1.61
CA GLY A 47 25.44 3.76 0.64
C GLY A 47 26.01 2.48 1.25
N LYS A 48 25.42 1.98 2.37
CA LYS A 48 25.80 0.74 3.03
C LYS A 48 24.73 -0.33 2.83
N LEU A 49 25.09 -1.60 3.00
CA LEU A 49 24.16 -2.72 2.89
C LEU A 49 23.61 -3.15 4.27
N TRP A 50 24.38 -2.92 5.33
CA TRP A 50 24.07 -3.22 6.73
C TRP A 50 24.70 -2.22 7.68
N ALA A 51 24.24 -2.19 8.91
CA ALA A 51 24.87 -1.47 10.01
C ALA A 51 25.72 -2.44 10.86
N PRO A 52 26.71 -1.93 11.63
CA PRO A 52 27.40 -2.72 12.63
C PRO A 52 26.44 -3.11 13.76
N PHE A 53 26.57 -4.36 14.24
CA PHE A 53 25.75 -4.83 15.34
C PHE A 53 26.29 -4.27 16.68
N PRO A 54 25.44 -3.67 17.55
CA PRO A 54 25.89 -3.16 18.84
C PRO A 54 26.26 -4.29 19.79
N ALA A 55 27.26 -4.08 20.67
CA ALA A 55 27.72 -5.07 21.63
C ALA A 55 26.65 -5.46 22.66
N ASP A 56 25.81 -4.49 23.08
CA ASP A 56 24.60 -4.70 23.89
C ASP A 56 23.40 -4.24 23.07
N LEU A 57 22.53 -5.18 22.69
CA LEU A 57 21.35 -4.89 21.88
C LEU A 57 20.25 -4.18 22.69
N SER A 58 20.19 -4.40 24.00
CA SER A 58 19.04 -4.00 24.82
C SER A 58 18.62 -2.53 24.65
N PRO A 59 19.54 -1.54 24.69
CA PRO A 59 19.18 -0.12 24.48
C PRO A 59 18.86 0.24 23.03
N TYR A 60 19.37 -0.53 22.06
CA TYR A 60 19.27 -0.26 20.62
C TYR A 60 18.18 -1.09 19.95
N PHE A 61 17.46 -1.92 20.71
CA PHE A 61 16.49 -2.84 20.15
C PHE A 61 15.46 -2.13 19.27
N THR A 62 15.52 -2.44 17.98
CA THR A 62 14.55 -1.99 16.99
C THR A 62 13.77 -3.21 16.51
N PRO A 63 12.42 -3.21 16.60
CA PRO A 63 11.61 -4.34 16.15
C PRO A 63 11.93 -4.72 14.70
N PHE A 64 11.99 -6.03 14.42
CA PHE A 64 12.23 -6.58 13.10
C PHE A 64 13.55 -6.22 12.42
N VAL A 65 14.52 -5.72 13.20
CA VAL A 65 15.92 -5.60 12.80
C VAL A 65 16.69 -6.74 13.44
N VAL A 66 17.39 -7.52 12.62
CA VAL A 66 18.01 -8.80 13.02
C VAL A 66 19.52 -8.77 12.87
N GLN A 67 20.20 -9.59 13.67
CA GLN A 67 21.62 -9.87 13.53
C GLN A 67 21.82 -11.12 12.67
N VAL A 68 22.60 -10.98 11.59
CA VAL A 68 23.00 -12.10 10.75
C VAL A 68 24.45 -11.92 10.31
N GLY A 69 25.31 -12.92 10.54
CA GLY A 69 26.71 -12.88 10.12
C GLY A 69 27.51 -11.68 10.67
N GLY A 70 27.12 -11.12 11.83
CA GLY A 70 27.71 -9.89 12.38
C GLY A 70 27.14 -8.61 11.79
N HIS A 71 26.21 -8.69 10.88
CA HIS A 71 25.51 -7.59 10.25
C HIS A 71 24.16 -7.32 10.96
N TRP A 72 23.77 -6.06 11.03
CA TRP A 72 22.48 -5.64 11.56
C TRP A 72 21.62 -5.12 10.42
N ILE A 73 20.52 -5.82 10.12
CA ILE A 73 19.67 -5.61 8.94
C ILE A 73 18.20 -5.75 9.26
N GLY A 74 17.35 -5.05 8.53
CA GLY A 74 15.89 -5.24 8.60
C GLY A 74 15.48 -6.60 8.01
N LYS A 75 14.45 -7.25 8.58
CA LYS A 75 13.94 -8.55 8.11
C LYS A 75 13.28 -8.51 6.74
N TYR A 76 12.91 -7.32 6.27
CA TYR A 76 12.11 -7.15 5.07
C TYR A 76 12.97 -7.13 3.79
N PRO A 77 12.40 -7.53 2.64
CA PRO A 77 13.06 -7.38 1.34
C PRO A 77 13.38 -5.91 1.04
N ILE A 78 14.43 -5.71 0.22
CA ILE A 78 15.05 -4.38 0.04
C ILE A 78 14.23 -3.39 -0.79
N GLY A 79 13.23 -3.82 -1.55
CA GLY A 79 12.54 -2.98 -2.51
C GLY A 79 11.94 -1.71 -1.91
N TRP A 80 11.19 -1.85 -0.81
CA TRP A 80 10.64 -0.70 -0.12
C TRP A 80 11.69 0.15 0.59
N PRO A 81 12.60 -0.39 1.40
CA PRO A 81 13.67 0.39 2.01
C PRO A 81 14.53 1.17 1.02
N LEU A 82 14.79 0.65 -0.19
CA LEU A 82 15.53 1.39 -1.23
C LEU A 82 14.78 2.64 -1.71
N ILE A 83 13.46 2.52 -1.92
CA ILE A 83 12.63 3.68 -2.33
C ILE A 83 12.57 4.70 -1.19
N LEU A 84 12.37 4.23 0.04
CA LEU A 84 12.30 5.10 1.23
C LEU A 84 13.64 5.81 1.50
N ALA A 85 14.78 5.16 1.18
CA ALA A 85 16.11 5.75 1.26
C ALA A 85 16.26 6.99 0.38
N LEU A 86 15.63 7.01 -0.80
CA LEU A 86 15.62 8.21 -1.64
C LEU A 86 15.00 9.42 -0.89
N GLY A 87 13.88 9.20 -0.19
CA GLY A 87 13.29 10.26 0.63
C GLY A 87 14.19 10.70 1.78
N MET A 88 14.95 9.78 2.37
CA MET A 88 15.92 10.11 3.44
C MET A 88 17.09 10.95 2.94
N LEU A 89 17.59 10.71 1.72
CA LEU A 89 18.65 11.52 1.12
C LEU A 89 18.29 13.01 1.01
N PHE A 90 16.98 13.30 0.88
CA PHE A 90 16.45 14.68 0.82
C PHE A 90 15.87 15.16 2.14
N GLY A 91 16.02 14.40 3.25
CA GLY A 91 15.43 14.75 4.55
C GLY A 91 13.89 14.69 4.59
N ALA A 92 13.28 14.03 3.61
CA ALA A 92 11.83 14.03 3.35
C ALA A 92 11.24 12.61 3.29
N LYS A 93 11.68 11.70 4.17
CA LYS A 93 11.22 10.30 4.22
C LYS A 93 9.69 10.14 4.23
N TRP A 94 8.98 11.06 4.90
CA TRP A 94 7.53 11.06 5.05
C TRP A 94 6.77 11.48 3.76
N VAL A 95 7.46 12.05 2.77
CA VAL A 95 6.88 12.49 1.48
C VAL A 95 6.78 11.34 0.48
N VAL A 96 7.53 10.24 0.69
CA VAL A 96 7.67 9.16 -0.30
C VAL A 96 6.32 8.51 -0.60
N ASN A 97 5.57 8.07 0.40
CA ASN A 97 4.26 7.45 0.19
C ASN A 97 3.20 8.40 -0.39
N PRO A 98 3.08 9.68 0.03
CA PRO A 98 2.25 10.67 -0.68
C PRO A 98 2.56 10.80 -2.18
N VAL A 99 3.84 10.78 -2.56
CA VAL A 99 4.25 10.82 -3.98
C VAL A 99 3.83 9.54 -4.71
N LEU A 100 4.06 8.36 -4.12
CA LEU A 100 3.62 7.09 -4.71
C LEU A 100 2.10 7.01 -4.82
N GLY A 101 1.35 7.52 -3.84
CA GLY A 101 -0.10 7.65 -3.88
C GLY A 101 -0.57 8.56 -5.04
N ALA A 102 0.09 9.68 -5.25
CA ALA A 102 -0.20 10.57 -6.38
C ALA A 102 0.03 9.88 -7.73
N LEU A 103 1.14 9.15 -7.88
CA LEU A 103 1.42 8.34 -9.08
C LEU A 103 0.39 7.22 -9.26
N LEU A 104 -0.03 6.57 -8.17
CA LEU A 104 -1.09 5.55 -8.20
C LEU A 104 -2.40 6.11 -8.73
N VAL A 105 -2.82 7.30 -8.29
CA VAL A 105 -4.03 7.98 -8.78
C VAL A 105 -3.93 8.29 -10.28
N ALA A 106 -2.75 8.74 -10.75
CA ALA A 106 -2.52 8.97 -12.17
C ALA A 106 -2.67 7.68 -13.01
N VAL A 107 -2.14 6.55 -12.50
CA VAL A 107 -2.26 5.24 -13.17
C VAL A 107 -3.72 4.74 -13.12
N ILE A 108 -4.44 4.92 -12.02
CA ILE A 108 -5.87 4.58 -11.91
C ILE A 108 -6.70 5.37 -12.93
N TYR A 109 -6.45 6.67 -13.04
CA TYR A 109 -7.09 7.51 -14.05
C TYR A 109 -6.81 6.98 -15.46
N ALA A 110 -5.54 6.70 -15.79
CA ALA A 110 -5.13 6.21 -17.11
C ALA A 110 -5.75 4.84 -17.42
N LEU A 111 -5.76 3.91 -16.45
CA LEU A 111 -6.36 2.59 -16.59
C LEU A 111 -7.88 2.69 -16.86
N GLY A 112 -8.60 3.49 -16.08
CA GLY A 112 -10.04 3.68 -16.26
C GLY A 112 -10.38 4.37 -17.58
N ARG A 113 -9.57 5.36 -17.98
CA ARG A 113 -9.74 6.08 -19.26
C ARG A 113 -9.48 5.18 -20.47
N ASP A 114 -8.40 4.42 -20.45
CA ASP A 114 -7.95 3.66 -21.62
C ASP A 114 -8.69 2.33 -21.79
N LEU A 115 -9.25 1.80 -20.68
CA LEU A 115 -10.08 0.59 -20.71
C LEU A 115 -11.57 0.89 -20.99
N PHE A 116 -12.06 2.06 -20.59
CA PHE A 116 -13.46 2.48 -20.76
C PHE A 116 -13.53 3.85 -21.44
N ASP A 117 -13.41 4.91 -20.67
CA ASP A 117 -13.41 6.30 -21.14
C ASP A 117 -12.95 7.29 -20.06
N ARG A 118 -12.84 8.57 -20.47
CA ARG A 118 -12.45 9.67 -19.58
C ARG A 118 -13.33 9.78 -18.33
N GLN A 119 -14.64 9.53 -18.45
CA GLN A 119 -15.56 9.64 -17.32
C GLN A 119 -15.20 8.62 -16.23
N ILE A 120 -14.95 7.36 -16.61
CA ILE A 120 -14.53 6.32 -15.67
C ILE A 120 -13.17 6.67 -15.07
N GLY A 121 -12.20 7.16 -15.85
CA GLY A 121 -10.91 7.60 -15.33
C GLY A 121 -11.05 8.67 -14.24
N VAL A 122 -11.85 9.72 -14.48
CA VAL A 122 -12.10 10.79 -13.50
C VAL A 122 -12.81 10.24 -12.26
N MET A 123 -13.88 9.45 -12.44
CA MET A 123 -14.65 8.90 -11.32
C MET A 123 -13.80 7.96 -10.45
N ALA A 124 -12.99 7.08 -11.05
CA ALA A 124 -12.08 6.19 -10.33
C ALA A 124 -11.01 6.97 -9.56
N GLY A 125 -10.44 8.02 -10.18
CA GLY A 125 -9.51 8.94 -9.51
C GLY A 125 -10.15 9.65 -8.31
N MET A 126 -11.35 10.19 -8.45
CA MET A 126 -12.08 10.87 -7.36
C MET A 126 -12.46 9.92 -6.22
N LEU A 127 -12.90 8.70 -6.54
CA LEU A 127 -13.16 7.65 -5.53
C LEU A 127 -11.89 7.31 -4.76
N THR A 128 -10.75 7.21 -5.47
CA THR A 128 -9.45 6.95 -4.84
C THR A 128 -9.05 8.08 -3.90
N LEU A 129 -9.12 9.34 -4.34
CA LEU A 129 -8.77 10.53 -3.54
C LEU A 129 -9.53 10.59 -2.22
N THR A 130 -10.78 10.17 -2.22
CA THR A 130 -11.67 10.24 -1.07
C THR A 130 -11.76 8.93 -0.29
N SER A 131 -11.11 7.87 -0.76
CA SER A 131 -11.03 6.59 -0.04
C SER A 131 -10.25 6.76 1.26
N PRO A 132 -10.84 6.45 2.44
CA PRO A 132 -10.09 6.45 3.69
C PRO A 132 -8.91 5.49 3.66
N PHE A 133 -9.09 4.34 3.01
CA PHE A 133 -8.02 3.34 2.88
C PHE A 133 -6.84 3.84 2.06
N PHE A 134 -7.10 4.59 0.99
CA PHE A 134 -6.05 5.23 0.19
C PHE A 134 -5.28 6.27 1.01
N LEU A 135 -5.99 7.19 1.70
CA LEU A 135 -5.34 8.24 2.48
C LEU A 135 -4.45 7.66 3.60
N ILE A 136 -4.95 6.68 4.33
CA ILE A 136 -4.18 5.99 5.38
C ILE A 136 -2.94 5.31 4.77
N SER A 137 -3.11 4.52 3.71
CA SER A 137 -2.02 3.73 3.11
C SER A 137 -0.97 4.57 2.40
N SER A 138 -1.35 5.76 1.90
CA SER A 138 -0.44 6.69 1.20
C SER A 138 0.21 7.73 2.12
N SER A 139 0.07 7.62 3.45
CA SER A 139 0.53 8.67 4.37
C SER A 139 1.41 8.16 5.51
N ASN A 140 1.60 6.86 5.63
CA ASN A 140 2.44 6.19 6.63
C ASN A 140 3.76 5.69 6.00
N PHE A 141 4.57 4.91 6.72
CA PHE A 141 5.84 4.37 6.19
C PHE A 141 5.74 2.91 5.73
N MET A 142 4.51 2.37 5.57
CA MET A 142 4.31 1.01 5.09
C MET A 142 4.58 0.88 3.59
N SER A 143 4.88 -0.33 3.16
CA SER A 143 5.21 -0.68 1.77
C SER A 143 4.00 -0.79 0.83
N HIS A 144 2.77 -0.63 1.36
CA HIS A 144 1.54 -0.91 0.63
C HIS A 144 1.26 0.06 -0.52
N ALA A 145 1.56 1.37 -0.35
CA ALA A 145 1.41 2.33 -1.44
C ALA A 145 2.34 2.02 -2.62
N ALA A 146 3.58 1.60 -2.33
CA ALA A 146 4.51 1.12 -3.35
C ALA A 146 3.98 -0.16 -4.03
N GLY A 147 3.51 -1.14 -3.24
CA GLY A 147 2.94 -2.38 -3.75
C GLY A 147 1.73 -2.14 -4.67
N ALA A 148 0.82 -1.25 -4.28
CA ALA A 148 -0.36 -0.89 -5.07
C ALA A 148 0.03 -0.17 -6.38
N LEU A 149 1.04 0.71 -6.35
CA LEU A 149 1.55 1.34 -7.56
C LEU A 149 2.14 0.32 -8.52
N TRP A 150 2.97 -0.61 -8.03
CA TRP A 150 3.54 -1.67 -8.87
C TRP A 150 2.46 -2.57 -9.46
N ALA A 151 1.46 -2.97 -8.68
CA ALA A 151 0.33 -3.76 -9.17
C ALA A 151 -0.50 -3.02 -10.21
N ALA A 152 -0.76 -1.72 -10.01
CA ALA A 152 -1.46 -0.87 -10.98
C ALA A 152 -0.66 -0.70 -12.28
N LEU A 153 0.68 -0.54 -12.20
CA LEU A 153 1.55 -0.47 -13.37
C LEU A 153 1.63 -1.79 -14.13
N ILE A 154 1.58 -2.95 -13.44
CA ILE A 154 1.45 -4.26 -14.10
C ILE A 154 0.14 -4.31 -14.88
N ALA A 155 -0.99 -3.95 -14.27
CA ALA A 155 -2.29 -3.97 -14.92
C ALA A 155 -2.36 -3.00 -16.12
N TYR A 156 -1.89 -1.77 -15.94
CA TYR A 156 -1.89 -0.77 -17.01
C TYR A 156 -0.92 -1.14 -18.14
N GLY A 157 0.28 -1.60 -17.80
CA GLY A 157 1.25 -2.10 -18.77
C GLY A 157 0.70 -3.27 -19.58
N PHE A 158 -0.01 -4.21 -18.92
CA PHE A 158 -0.65 -5.32 -19.59
C PHE A 158 -1.72 -4.84 -20.60
N LEU A 159 -2.56 -3.87 -20.21
CA LEU A 159 -3.52 -3.24 -21.11
C LEU A 159 -2.82 -2.63 -22.34
N ARG A 160 -1.73 -1.90 -22.14
CA ARG A 160 -1.00 -1.23 -23.23
C ARG A 160 -0.31 -2.22 -24.17
N VAL A 161 0.25 -3.30 -23.62
CA VAL A 161 0.86 -4.39 -24.40
C VAL A 161 -0.21 -5.12 -25.22
N ASP A 162 -1.38 -5.38 -24.63
CA ASP A 162 -2.49 -6.05 -25.32
C ASP A 162 -3.05 -5.18 -26.46
N GLN A 163 -3.27 -3.90 -26.22
CA GLN A 163 -3.69 -2.94 -27.26
C GLN A 163 -2.66 -2.80 -28.41
N ALA A 164 -1.36 -2.81 -28.09
CA ALA A 164 -0.31 -2.82 -29.11
C ALA A 164 -0.35 -4.09 -29.96
N HIS A 165 -0.61 -5.24 -29.31
CA HIS A 165 -0.75 -6.52 -30.01
C HIS A 165 -1.92 -6.53 -31.00
N GLU A 166 -3.10 -6.01 -30.61
CA GLU A 166 -4.26 -5.88 -31.50
C GLU A 166 -3.96 -5.01 -32.73
N GLN A 167 -3.03 -4.06 -32.59
CA GLN A 167 -2.52 -3.22 -33.69
C GLN A 167 -1.37 -3.87 -34.47
N GLY A 168 -1.05 -5.14 -34.25
CA GLY A 168 0.04 -5.87 -34.90
C GLY A 168 1.44 -5.39 -34.51
N ARG A 169 1.58 -4.69 -33.36
CA ARG A 169 2.83 -4.13 -32.86
C ARG A 169 3.27 -4.83 -31.55
N THR A 170 4.55 -4.79 -31.24
CA THR A 170 5.10 -5.12 -29.93
C THR A 170 5.53 -3.83 -29.24
N ASP A 171 5.30 -3.73 -27.94
CA ASP A 171 5.72 -2.58 -27.15
C ASP A 171 6.70 -3.01 -26.06
N ALA A 172 7.99 -2.91 -26.39
CA ALA A 172 9.07 -3.29 -25.50
C ALA A 172 9.13 -2.43 -24.22
N GLY A 173 8.73 -1.16 -24.31
CA GLY A 173 8.74 -0.25 -23.17
C GLY A 173 7.74 -0.67 -22.09
N TRP A 174 6.50 -0.97 -22.49
CA TRP A 174 5.49 -1.46 -21.55
C TRP A 174 5.81 -2.86 -21.01
N ALA A 175 6.35 -3.76 -21.84
CA ALA A 175 6.81 -5.07 -21.38
C ALA A 175 7.94 -4.94 -20.33
N ALA A 176 8.92 -4.07 -20.57
CA ALA A 176 9.99 -3.80 -19.60
C ALA A 176 9.43 -3.21 -18.29
N LEU A 177 8.45 -2.28 -18.37
CA LEU A 177 7.79 -1.70 -17.19
C LEU A 177 7.02 -2.75 -16.39
N ILE A 178 6.32 -3.69 -17.04
CA ILE A 178 5.67 -4.81 -16.36
C ILE A 178 6.72 -5.63 -15.61
N GLY A 179 7.82 -6.00 -16.27
CA GLY A 179 8.91 -6.78 -15.66
C GLY A 179 9.55 -6.08 -14.47
N PHE A 180 9.84 -4.78 -14.61
CA PHE A 180 10.35 -3.95 -13.51
C PHE A 180 9.36 -3.90 -12.35
N SER A 181 8.09 -3.61 -12.62
CA SER A 181 7.05 -3.49 -11.59
C SER A 181 6.81 -4.83 -10.88
N ALA A 182 6.80 -5.94 -11.62
CA ALA A 182 6.67 -7.28 -11.04
C ALA A 182 7.88 -7.64 -10.17
N GLY A 183 9.10 -7.36 -10.64
CA GLY A 183 10.32 -7.51 -9.86
C GLY A 183 10.31 -6.65 -8.59
N MET A 184 9.97 -5.37 -8.70
CA MET A 184 9.86 -4.46 -7.55
C MET A 184 8.78 -4.91 -6.57
N LEU A 185 7.62 -5.38 -7.05
CA LEU A 185 6.59 -5.95 -6.18
C LEU A 185 7.12 -7.19 -5.45
N ALA A 186 7.85 -8.08 -6.14
CA ALA A 186 8.43 -9.29 -5.54
C ALA A 186 9.45 -8.98 -4.43
N ILE A 187 10.33 -7.99 -4.65
CA ILE A 187 11.32 -7.57 -3.64
C ILE A 187 10.78 -6.54 -2.63
N THR A 188 9.49 -6.20 -2.71
CA THR A 188 8.79 -5.37 -1.72
C THR A 188 7.83 -6.23 -0.90
N ARG A 189 7.02 -7.05 -1.56
CA ARG A 189 5.96 -7.88 -0.99
C ARG A 189 5.93 -9.26 -1.66
N PRO A 190 6.82 -10.19 -1.25
CA PRO A 190 7.04 -11.46 -1.96
C PRO A 190 5.80 -12.33 -2.10
N LEU A 191 4.92 -12.34 -1.09
CA LEU A 191 3.69 -13.13 -1.14
C LEU A 191 2.65 -12.50 -2.09
N THR A 192 2.51 -11.19 -2.05
CA THR A 192 1.53 -10.42 -2.85
C THR A 192 1.76 -10.57 -4.35
N VAL A 193 3.03 -10.64 -4.80
CA VAL A 193 3.34 -10.72 -6.24
C VAL A 193 2.71 -11.94 -6.90
N PHE A 194 2.64 -13.08 -6.21
CA PHE A 194 1.99 -14.28 -6.74
C PHE A 194 0.48 -14.05 -6.92
N GLY A 195 -0.20 -13.41 -5.96
CA GLY A 195 -1.62 -13.08 -6.06
C GLY A 195 -1.94 -12.12 -7.20
N ILE A 196 -1.05 -11.17 -7.47
CA ILE A 196 -1.23 -10.20 -8.54
C ILE A 196 -0.90 -10.80 -9.92
N ILE A 197 0.24 -11.50 -10.06
CA ILE A 197 0.69 -11.98 -11.38
C ILE A 197 -0.13 -13.18 -11.88
N LEU A 198 -0.60 -14.06 -10.99
CA LEU A 198 -1.26 -15.30 -11.37
C LEU A 198 -2.45 -15.10 -12.33
N PRO A 199 -3.42 -14.19 -12.10
CA PRO A 199 -4.52 -13.99 -13.03
C PRO A 199 -4.08 -13.50 -14.42
N PHE A 200 -3.07 -12.64 -14.50
CA PHE A 200 -2.52 -12.17 -15.78
C PHE A 200 -1.81 -13.32 -16.52
N ALA A 201 -1.03 -14.13 -15.81
CA ALA A 201 -0.39 -15.30 -16.40
C ALA A 201 -1.42 -16.30 -16.95
N VAL A 202 -2.53 -16.52 -16.21
CA VAL A 202 -3.64 -17.36 -16.67
C VAL A 202 -4.24 -16.82 -17.96
N VAL A 203 -4.48 -15.52 -18.07
CA VAL A 203 -5.00 -14.91 -19.32
C VAL A 203 -4.04 -15.15 -20.48
N ILE A 204 -2.72 -14.97 -20.28
CA ILE A 204 -1.71 -15.21 -21.32
C ILE A 204 -1.74 -16.69 -21.77
N VAL A 205 -1.78 -17.61 -20.81
CA VAL A 205 -1.85 -19.07 -21.11
C VAL A 205 -3.14 -19.41 -21.85
N LEU A 206 -4.29 -18.86 -21.45
CA LEU A 206 -5.55 -19.10 -22.13
C LEU A 206 -5.57 -18.53 -23.56
N LYS A 207 -4.96 -17.37 -23.80
CA LYS A 207 -4.75 -16.82 -25.16
C LYS A 207 -3.92 -17.79 -26.01
N TRP A 208 -2.81 -18.31 -25.46
CA TRP A 208 -1.95 -19.28 -26.12
C TRP A 208 -2.68 -20.61 -26.43
N LEU A 209 -3.43 -21.16 -25.46
CA LEU A 209 -4.16 -22.42 -25.64
C LEU A 209 -5.27 -22.33 -26.71
N ARG A 210 -5.89 -21.14 -26.85
CA ARG A 210 -6.90 -20.91 -27.91
C ARG A 210 -6.29 -20.79 -29.29
N GLU A 211 -5.10 -20.22 -29.38
CA GLU A 211 -4.36 -20.01 -30.62
C GLU A 211 -2.88 -20.41 -30.46
N PRO A 212 -2.53 -21.71 -30.51
CA PRO A 212 -1.16 -22.17 -30.28
C PRO A 212 -0.11 -21.57 -31.22
N ARG A 213 -0.51 -21.12 -32.41
CA ARG A 213 0.37 -20.44 -33.38
C ARG A 213 0.88 -19.08 -32.87
N THR A 214 0.24 -18.50 -31.85
CA THR A 214 0.63 -17.21 -31.24
C THR A 214 1.81 -17.32 -30.27
N LEU A 215 2.29 -18.52 -29.93
CA LEU A 215 3.38 -18.69 -28.93
C LEU A 215 4.60 -17.82 -29.21
N ASN A 216 5.08 -17.81 -30.46
CA ASN A 216 6.25 -16.99 -30.83
C ASN A 216 6.00 -15.48 -30.66
N VAL A 217 4.76 -15.05 -30.90
CA VAL A 217 4.35 -13.66 -30.71
C VAL A 217 4.32 -13.31 -29.22
N LEU A 218 3.74 -14.16 -28.40
CA LEU A 218 3.70 -14.00 -26.94
C LEU A 218 5.11 -13.99 -26.35
N ILE A 219 6.01 -14.88 -26.78
CA ILE A 219 7.41 -14.88 -26.36
C ILE A 219 8.07 -13.53 -26.71
N ARG A 220 7.93 -13.06 -27.96
CA ARG A 220 8.48 -11.76 -28.38
C ARG A 220 7.91 -10.59 -27.60
N GLN A 221 6.68 -10.70 -27.13
CA GLN A 221 5.98 -9.66 -26.39
C GLN A 221 6.39 -9.62 -24.92
N TYR A 222 6.55 -10.79 -24.27
CA TYR A 222 6.72 -10.88 -22.81
C TYR A 222 8.12 -11.31 -22.34
N TRP A 223 9.11 -11.58 -23.24
CA TRP A 223 10.45 -11.98 -22.81
C TRP A 223 11.13 -10.92 -21.94
N LEU A 224 10.89 -9.62 -22.20
CA LEU A 224 11.42 -8.52 -21.39
C LEU A 224 10.83 -8.50 -19.98
N VAL A 225 9.58 -8.93 -19.80
CA VAL A 225 8.97 -9.08 -18.48
C VAL A 225 9.79 -10.04 -17.64
N ILE A 226 10.14 -11.20 -18.22
CA ILE A 226 10.93 -12.23 -17.53
C ILE A 226 12.35 -11.73 -17.28
N LEU A 227 13.01 -11.16 -18.28
CA LEU A 227 14.39 -10.69 -18.17
C LEU A 227 14.54 -9.60 -17.11
N ILE A 228 13.74 -8.54 -17.18
CA ILE A 228 13.84 -7.40 -16.25
C ILE A 228 13.41 -7.83 -14.84
N GLY A 229 12.33 -8.62 -14.72
CA GLY A 229 11.93 -9.20 -13.43
C GLY A 229 13.04 -10.04 -12.79
N ALA A 230 13.70 -10.89 -13.58
CA ALA A 230 14.83 -11.71 -13.11
C ALA A 230 16.04 -10.86 -12.69
N ILE A 231 16.34 -9.77 -13.38
CA ILE A 231 17.41 -8.83 -12.98
C ILE A 231 17.09 -8.21 -11.61
N VAL A 232 15.86 -7.74 -11.41
CA VAL A 232 15.45 -7.14 -10.13
C VAL A 232 15.49 -8.17 -8.99
N LEU A 233 15.02 -9.39 -9.23
CA LEU A 233 15.15 -10.51 -8.27
C LEU A 233 16.61 -10.87 -8.00
N GLY A 234 17.47 -10.81 -9.01
CA GLY A 234 18.91 -11.02 -8.88
C GLY A 234 19.57 -10.01 -7.94
N ILE A 235 19.13 -8.76 -7.93
CA ILE A 235 19.60 -7.74 -6.98
C ILE A 235 19.26 -8.12 -5.53
N GLN A 236 18.03 -8.59 -5.28
CA GLN A 236 17.63 -9.09 -3.96
C GLN A 236 18.47 -10.31 -3.55
N ALA A 237 18.66 -11.26 -4.46
CA ALA A 237 19.44 -12.47 -4.20
C ALA A 237 20.91 -12.13 -3.91
N ALA A 238 21.50 -11.20 -4.65
CA ALA A 238 22.85 -10.72 -4.41
C ALA A 238 22.99 -10.04 -3.04
N TYR A 239 22.03 -9.17 -2.67
CA TYR A 239 21.98 -8.57 -1.34
C TYR A 239 21.92 -9.62 -0.23
N LEU A 240 21.03 -10.61 -0.33
CA LEU A 240 20.92 -11.69 0.65
C LEU A 240 22.20 -12.50 0.73
N TYR A 241 22.81 -12.84 -0.40
CA TYR A 241 24.08 -13.57 -0.42
C TYR A 241 25.19 -12.81 0.29
N LEU A 242 25.32 -11.50 0.03
CA LEU A 242 26.32 -10.66 0.69
C LEU A 242 26.07 -10.50 2.19
N ALA A 243 24.79 -10.38 2.60
CA ALA A 243 24.44 -10.15 3.99
C ALA A 243 24.43 -11.43 4.84
N THR A 244 24.11 -12.60 4.25
CA THR A 244 23.81 -13.82 5.00
C THR A 244 24.59 -15.05 4.56
N GLY A 245 25.34 -14.96 3.44
CA GLY A 245 26.04 -16.10 2.82
C GLY A 245 25.13 -16.99 1.94
N SER A 246 23.82 -16.71 1.83
CA SER A 246 22.90 -17.46 0.99
C SER A 246 21.90 -16.55 0.27
N PRO A 247 21.68 -16.72 -1.06
CA PRO A 247 20.78 -15.88 -1.82
C PRO A 247 19.29 -16.13 -1.52
N THR A 248 18.98 -17.19 -0.78
CA THR A 248 17.60 -17.64 -0.49
C THR A 248 17.26 -17.57 1.00
N THR A 249 18.08 -16.92 1.83
CA THR A 249 17.80 -16.77 3.26
C THR A 249 16.48 -16.05 3.47
N ASN A 250 15.56 -16.67 4.21
CA ASN A 250 14.32 -16.06 4.63
C ASN A 250 14.50 -15.38 5.99
N LEU A 251 14.65 -14.07 6.00
CA LEU A 251 14.88 -13.26 7.21
C LEU A 251 13.66 -13.24 8.15
N TYR A 252 12.45 -13.51 7.66
CA TYR A 252 11.26 -13.64 8.51
C TYR A 252 11.40 -14.80 9.51
N LEU A 253 11.99 -15.92 9.06
CA LEU A 253 12.20 -17.10 9.90
C LEU A 253 13.30 -16.92 10.96
N ILE A 254 14.16 -15.92 10.79
CA ILE A 254 15.17 -15.57 11.82
C ILE A 254 14.49 -14.84 12.97
N VAL A 255 13.48 -13.99 12.67
CA VAL A 255 12.69 -13.31 13.70
C VAL A 255 11.75 -14.29 14.39
N TRP A 256 10.97 -15.01 13.59
CA TRP A 256 10.00 -16.00 14.09
C TRP A 256 10.08 -17.28 13.26
N PRO A 257 10.59 -18.40 13.80
CA PRO A 257 10.72 -19.67 13.07
C PRO A 257 9.41 -20.22 12.51
N TYR A 258 8.28 -19.75 13.05
CA TYR A 258 6.92 -20.10 12.62
C TYR A 258 6.29 -19.10 11.65
N ASP A 259 7.01 -18.04 11.21
CA ASP A 259 6.50 -17.06 10.23
C ASP A 259 6.52 -17.63 8.80
N ARG A 260 5.70 -18.65 8.60
CA ARG A 260 5.60 -19.42 7.37
C ARG A 260 4.20 -19.30 6.78
N VAL A 261 4.14 -19.28 5.45
CA VAL A 261 2.90 -19.37 4.70
C VAL A 261 2.47 -20.85 4.61
N GLY A 262 1.21 -21.15 4.88
CA GLY A 262 0.67 -22.49 4.85
C GLY A 262 -0.14 -22.82 6.10
N PHE A 263 -0.42 -24.11 6.29
CA PHE A 263 -1.27 -24.60 7.37
C PHE A 263 -0.57 -25.71 8.16
N GLY A 264 -1.00 -25.93 9.39
CA GLY A 264 -0.53 -26.99 10.26
C GLY A 264 0.63 -26.54 11.20
N PRO A 265 1.20 -27.49 11.97
CA PRO A 265 2.26 -27.20 12.93
C PRO A 265 3.45 -26.45 12.33
N GLY A 266 3.97 -25.45 13.04
CA GLY A 266 5.08 -24.61 12.58
C GLY A 266 4.67 -23.46 11.67
N HIS A 267 3.38 -23.24 11.43
CA HIS A 267 2.83 -22.08 10.75
C HIS A 267 2.03 -21.25 11.77
N GLY A 268 2.55 -20.09 12.16
CA GLY A 268 1.95 -19.23 13.19
C GLY A 268 2.27 -19.66 14.63
N VAL A 269 1.79 -18.85 15.59
CA VAL A 269 2.15 -18.90 17.01
C VAL A 269 1.52 -20.06 17.81
N LEU A 270 0.45 -20.66 17.30
CA LEU A 270 -0.26 -21.71 18.02
C LEU A 270 0.45 -23.07 17.89
N PRO A 271 0.43 -23.92 18.93
CA PRO A 271 1.07 -25.25 18.84
C PRO A 271 0.53 -26.14 17.71
N GLY A 272 -0.77 -26.06 17.40
CA GLY A 272 -1.40 -26.75 16.26
C GLY A 272 -1.15 -26.07 14.92
N GLY A 273 -0.52 -24.90 14.93
CA GLY A 273 -0.27 -24.07 13.76
C GLY A 273 -1.51 -23.35 13.23
N HIS A 274 -1.33 -22.67 12.10
CA HIS A 274 -2.40 -22.00 11.38
C HIS A 274 -3.32 -23.01 10.70
N THR A 275 -4.63 -22.79 10.76
CA THR A 275 -5.63 -23.65 10.14
C THR A 275 -6.41 -22.92 9.04
N LEU A 276 -6.97 -23.66 8.08
CA LEU A 276 -7.83 -23.09 7.05
C LEU A 276 -9.01 -22.30 7.65
N ILE A 277 -9.61 -22.81 8.73
CA ILE A 277 -10.74 -22.13 9.40
C ILE A 277 -10.30 -20.80 10.00
N GLN A 278 -9.14 -20.75 10.63
CA GLN A 278 -8.58 -19.49 11.14
C GLN A 278 -8.29 -18.50 10.00
N GLY A 279 -7.66 -18.97 8.92
CA GLY A 279 -7.38 -18.14 7.74
C GLY A 279 -8.66 -17.57 7.13
N LEU A 280 -9.70 -18.37 6.96
CA LEU A 280 -11.00 -17.93 6.47
C LEU A 280 -11.68 -16.95 7.43
N SER A 281 -11.60 -17.20 8.75
CA SER A 281 -12.18 -16.30 9.76
C SER A 281 -11.49 -14.93 9.76
N THR A 282 -10.15 -14.90 9.76
CA THR A 282 -9.36 -13.66 9.69
C THR A 282 -9.65 -12.90 8.39
N THR A 283 -9.67 -13.61 7.26
CA THR A 283 -10.01 -13.03 5.96
C THR A 283 -11.42 -12.43 5.95
N ALA A 284 -12.41 -13.12 6.55
CA ALA A 284 -13.78 -12.58 6.63
C ALA A 284 -13.85 -11.29 7.45
N GLN A 285 -13.10 -11.18 8.54
CA GLN A 285 -12.98 -9.95 9.33
C GLN A 285 -12.33 -8.82 8.53
N ASP A 286 -11.23 -9.11 7.84
CA ASP A 286 -10.56 -8.15 6.96
C ASP A 286 -11.49 -7.64 5.85
N LEU A 287 -12.23 -8.53 5.20
CA LEU A 287 -13.19 -8.18 4.14
C LEU A 287 -14.39 -7.38 4.68
N ALA A 288 -14.85 -7.66 5.89
CA ALA A 288 -15.88 -6.87 6.55
C ALA A 288 -15.40 -5.44 6.88
N CYS A 289 -14.16 -5.30 7.33
CA CYS A 289 -13.52 -3.99 7.49
C CYS A 289 -13.44 -3.26 6.14
N TRP A 290 -13.01 -3.95 5.09
CA TRP A 290 -12.86 -3.39 3.76
C TRP A 290 -14.19 -2.97 3.12
N ALA A 291 -15.28 -3.68 3.45
CA ALA A 291 -16.63 -3.31 3.05
C ALA A 291 -17.03 -1.88 3.47
N SER A 292 -16.34 -1.31 4.44
CA SER A 292 -16.56 0.06 4.90
C SER A 292 -15.47 1.02 4.44
N ILE A 293 -14.20 0.66 4.65
CA ILE A 293 -13.06 1.58 4.48
C ILE A 293 -12.69 1.84 3.00
N LEU A 294 -13.11 0.97 2.07
CA LEU A 294 -12.75 1.07 0.65
C LEU A 294 -13.28 2.39 0.04
N LEU A 295 -14.55 2.68 0.22
CA LEU A 295 -15.23 3.88 -0.30
C LEU A 295 -15.75 4.81 0.82
N GLY A 296 -15.54 4.45 2.10
CA GLY A 296 -16.10 5.19 3.23
C GLY A 296 -17.63 5.05 3.35
N LEU A 297 -18.17 3.95 2.88
CA LEU A 297 -19.61 3.62 2.96
C LEU A 297 -19.76 2.39 3.87
N PRO A 298 -20.26 2.54 5.11
CA PRO A 298 -20.35 1.45 6.06
C PRO A 298 -21.03 0.21 5.46
N TYR A 299 -20.26 -0.89 5.33
CA TYR A 299 -20.66 -2.19 4.78
C TYR A 299 -21.15 -2.20 3.32
N LEU A 300 -21.22 -1.04 2.65
CA LEU A 300 -21.82 -0.90 1.31
C LEU A 300 -20.79 -0.72 0.20
N SER A 301 -19.48 -0.60 0.51
CA SER A 301 -18.44 -0.32 -0.49
C SER A 301 -18.33 -1.40 -1.57
N TRP A 302 -18.76 -2.64 -1.30
CA TRP A 302 -18.76 -3.71 -2.30
C TRP A 302 -19.89 -3.61 -3.34
N ILE A 303 -20.96 -2.88 -3.06
CA ILE A 303 -22.09 -2.73 -4.00
C ILE A 303 -21.66 -2.09 -5.31
N PRO A 304 -21.00 -0.91 -5.33
CA PRO A 304 -20.49 -0.32 -6.57
C PRO A 304 -19.54 -1.24 -7.31
N VAL A 305 -18.66 -1.97 -6.61
CA VAL A 305 -17.72 -2.91 -7.22
C VAL A 305 -18.44 -4.08 -7.91
N ALA A 306 -19.42 -4.70 -7.25
CA ALA A 306 -20.21 -5.79 -7.80
C ALA A 306 -21.04 -5.33 -9.02
N LEU A 307 -21.67 -4.16 -8.93
CA LEU A 307 -22.34 -3.53 -10.08
C LEU A 307 -21.36 -3.22 -11.21
N GLY A 308 -20.12 -2.87 -10.88
CA GLY A 308 -19.05 -2.66 -11.85
C GLY A 308 -18.76 -3.89 -12.68
N VAL A 309 -18.66 -5.07 -12.08
CA VAL A 309 -18.49 -6.34 -12.81
C VAL A 309 -19.68 -6.58 -13.75
N TYR A 310 -20.90 -6.35 -13.25
CA TYR A 310 -22.12 -6.54 -14.04
C TYR A 310 -22.20 -5.62 -15.27
N PHE A 311 -21.89 -4.32 -15.09
CA PHE A 311 -21.95 -3.35 -16.18
C PHE A 311 -20.75 -3.43 -17.12
N ALA A 312 -19.54 -3.71 -16.62
CA ALA A 312 -18.36 -3.95 -17.43
C ALA A 312 -18.57 -5.10 -18.43
N ALA A 313 -19.27 -6.17 -18.01
CA ALA A 313 -19.63 -7.29 -18.88
C ALA A 313 -20.52 -6.87 -20.09
N ARG A 314 -21.21 -5.74 -20.00
CA ARG A 314 -22.07 -5.19 -21.04
C ARG A 314 -21.42 -4.09 -21.87
N GLU A 315 -20.47 -3.38 -21.30
CA GLU A 315 -19.81 -2.22 -21.93
C GLU A 315 -18.56 -2.61 -22.71
N LEU A 316 -17.78 -3.58 -22.22
CA LEU A 316 -16.52 -3.95 -22.85
C LEU A 316 -16.74 -4.77 -24.14
N PRO A 317 -15.99 -4.45 -25.22
CA PRO A 317 -16.00 -5.21 -26.46
C PRO A 317 -15.50 -6.65 -26.23
N SER A 318 -15.78 -7.53 -27.19
CA SER A 318 -15.45 -8.97 -27.06
C SER A 318 -13.96 -9.22 -26.86
N SER A 319 -13.09 -8.43 -27.47
CA SER A 319 -11.63 -8.50 -27.33
C SER A 319 -11.15 -8.19 -25.91
N GLU A 320 -11.80 -7.24 -25.24
CA GLU A 320 -11.43 -6.77 -23.91
C GLU A 320 -12.28 -7.41 -22.79
N ARG A 321 -13.25 -8.27 -23.12
CA ARG A 321 -14.19 -8.85 -22.15
C ARG A 321 -13.50 -9.68 -21.08
N PHE A 322 -12.28 -10.17 -21.29
CA PHE A 322 -11.52 -10.87 -20.27
C PHE A 322 -11.20 -9.96 -19.04
N TRP A 323 -11.16 -8.64 -19.20
CA TRP A 323 -10.99 -7.70 -18.09
C TRP A 323 -12.11 -7.80 -17.05
N VAL A 324 -13.33 -8.16 -17.48
CA VAL A 324 -14.47 -8.36 -16.57
C VAL A 324 -14.15 -9.43 -15.52
N TRP A 325 -13.38 -10.44 -15.90
CA TRP A 325 -12.98 -11.53 -15.01
C TRP A 325 -11.60 -11.28 -14.40
N LEU A 326 -10.68 -10.68 -15.12
CA LEU A 326 -9.33 -10.42 -14.66
C LEU A 326 -9.31 -9.51 -13.40
N MET A 327 -10.12 -8.44 -13.39
CA MET A 327 -10.16 -7.53 -12.25
C MET A 327 -10.64 -8.19 -10.95
N PRO A 328 -11.81 -8.85 -10.89
CA PRO A 328 -12.23 -9.53 -9.66
C PRO A 328 -11.39 -10.76 -9.33
N THR A 329 -10.86 -11.50 -10.32
CA THR A 329 -10.00 -12.66 -10.04
C THR A 329 -8.64 -12.25 -9.48
N SER A 330 -8.12 -11.07 -9.82
CA SER A 330 -6.91 -10.52 -9.17
C SER A 330 -7.15 -10.25 -7.69
N PHE A 331 -8.33 -9.75 -7.32
CA PHE A 331 -8.72 -9.62 -5.93
C PHE A 331 -8.86 -10.99 -5.24
N LEU A 332 -9.61 -11.92 -5.84
CA LEU A 332 -9.83 -13.26 -5.26
C LEU A 332 -8.54 -14.08 -5.14
N SER A 333 -7.63 -13.95 -6.11
CA SER A 333 -6.30 -14.59 -6.05
C SER A 333 -5.48 -14.07 -4.87
N LEU A 334 -5.49 -12.76 -4.64
CA LEU A 334 -4.80 -12.16 -3.51
C LEU A 334 -5.40 -12.60 -2.18
N VAL A 335 -6.73 -12.61 -2.08
CA VAL A 335 -7.46 -13.14 -0.91
C VAL A 335 -7.09 -14.61 -0.66
N ALA A 336 -7.12 -15.46 -1.68
CA ALA A 336 -6.83 -16.89 -1.55
C ALA A 336 -5.41 -17.15 -1.02
N ILE A 337 -4.41 -16.35 -1.44
CA ILE A 337 -3.04 -16.47 -0.95
C ILE A 337 -2.94 -16.08 0.52
N TYR A 338 -3.60 -14.99 0.94
CA TYR A 338 -3.51 -14.51 2.31
C TYR A 338 -4.35 -15.32 3.31
N VAL A 339 -5.31 -16.13 2.87
CA VAL A 339 -5.94 -17.17 3.71
C VAL A 339 -4.90 -18.15 4.29
N ALA A 340 -3.81 -18.41 3.56
CA ALA A 340 -2.73 -19.27 4.03
C ALA A 340 -1.68 -18.55 4.90
N TYR A 341 -1.86 -17.27 5.20
CA TYR A 341 -0.94 -16.51 6.04
C TYR A 341 -1.56 -16.26 7.42
N TRP A 342 -0.83 -16.63 8.46
CA TRP A 342 -1.32 -16.67 9.84
C TRP A 342 -1.53 -15.29 10.49
N VAL A 343 -0.88 -14.23 9.96
CA VAL A 343 -1.01 -12.86 10.45
C VAL A 343 -2.17 -12.16 9.76
N GLY A 344 -3.08 -11.59 10.54
CA GLY A 344 -4.15 -10.72 10.03
C GLY A 344 -3.64 -9.34 9.59
N ALA A 345 -4.47 -8.63 8.84
CA ALA A 345 -4.13 -7.32 8.27
C ALA A 345 -4.64 -6.14 9.13
N GLU A 346 -4.70 -6.27 10.44
CA GLU A 346 -5.44 -5.36 11.34
C GLU A 346 -4.93 -3.92 11.40
N ALA A 347 -3.60 -3.71 11.36
CA ALA A 347 -3.03 -2.36 11.45
C ALA A 347 -3.30 -1.57 10.14
N TYR A 348 -3.77 -0.34 10.24
CA TYR A 348 -4.12 0.55 9.13
C TYR A 348 -5.24 0.02 8.21
N GLY A 349 -6.05 -0.93 8.67
CA GLY A 349 -7.11 -1.60 7.89
C GLY A 349 -6.59 -2.85 7.18
N PRO A 350 -7.36 -3.42 6.22
CA PRO A 350 -7.07 -4.70 5.56
C PRO A 350 -5.92 -4.57 4.53
N ARG A 351 -4.78 -4.16 4.99
CA ARG A 351 -3.61 -3.71 4.22
C ARG A 351 -3.06 -4.74 3.23
N TYR A 352 -3.23 -6.03 3.48
CA TYR A 352 -2.70 -7.10 2.61
C TYR A 352 -3.40 -7.20 1.26
N TYR A 353 -4.55 -6.55 1.10
CA TYR A 353 -5.31 -6.56 -0.14
C TYR A 353 -5.26 -5.22 -0.89
N TYR A 354 -4.50 -4.25 -0.37
CA TYR A 354 -4.47 -2.88 -0.92
C TYR A 354 -3.95 -2.84 -2.36
N GLU A 355 -3.12 -3.79 -2.77
CA GLU A 355 -2.50 -3.84 -4.09
C GLU A 355 -3.49 -3.99 -5.25
N VAL A 356 -4.71 -4.46 -5.00
CA VAL A 356 -5.78 -4.49 -6.02
C VAL A 356 -6.67 -3.25 -6.03
N HIS A 357 -6.35 -2.25 -5.21
CA HIS A 357 -7.14 -1.02 -5.07
C HIS A 357 -7.47 -0.35 -6.42
N ALA A 358 -6.50 -0.27 -7.32
CA ALA A 358 -6.68 0.33 -8.65
C ALA A 358 -7.81 -0.35 -9.45
N LEU A 359 -7.83 -1.67 -9.49
CA LEU A 359 -8.82 -2.45 -10.23
C LEU A 359 -10.22 -2.30 -9.62
N LEU A 360 -10.30 -2.26 -8.28
CA LEU A 360 -11.56 -2.08 -7.56
C LEU A 360 -12.14 -0.67 -7.73
N MET A 361 -11.30 0.37 -7.79
CA MET A 361 -11.76 1.75 -8.02
C MET A 361 -12.31 1.93 -9.43
N VAL A 362 -11.67 1.31 -10.44
CA VAL A 362 -12.21 1.31 -11.82
C VAL A 362 -13.54 0.58 -11.86
N LEU A 363 -13.66 -0.61 -11.25
CA LEU A 363 -14.94 -1.33 -11.17
C LEU A 363 -16.02 -0.51 -10.45
N ALA A 364 -15.69 0.10 -9.31
CA ALA A 364 -16.64 0.94 -8.56
C ALA A 364 -17.15 2.11 -9.41
N ALA A 365 -16.27 2.76 -10.16
CA ALA A 365 -16.64 3.86 -11.07
C ALA A 365 -17.60 3.38 -12.19
N VAL A 366 -17.31 2.22 -12.81
CA VAL A 366 -18.20 1.59 -13.81
C VAL A 366 -19.55 1.25 -13.19
N GLY A 367 -19.56 0.72 -11.96
CA GLY A 367 -20.78 0.38 -11.23
C GLY A 367 -21.66 1.59 -10.93
N ILE A 368 -21.06 2.70 -10.45
CA ILE A 368 -21.78 3.95 -10.18
C ILE A 368 -22.35 4.52 -11.47
N ARG A 369 -21.57 4.57 -12.56
CA ARG A 369 -22.05 5.04 -13.87
C ARG A 369 -23.18 4.17 -14.40
N GLY A 370 -23.02 2.86 -14.37
CA GLY A 370 -24.02 1.92 -14.86
C GLY A 370 -25.33 2.00 -14.08
N ALA A 371 -25.25 2.07 -12.74
CA ALA A 371 -26.41 2.26 -11.90
C ALA A 371 -27.13 3.59 -12.19
N SER A 372 -26.38 4.68 -12.37
CA SER A 372 -26.94 5.99 -12.71
C SER A 372 -27.68 5.97 -14.05
N ARG A 373 -27.10 5.30 -15.07
CA ARG A 373 -27.75 5.12 -16.39
C ARG A 373 -29.05 4.32 -16.24
N TYR A 374 -29.00 3.20 -15.54
CA TYR A 374 -30.17 2.35 -15.32
C TYR A 374 -31.30 3.09 -14.58
N LEU A 375 -30.98 3.83 -13.52
CA LEU A 375 -31.97 4.61 -12.76
C LEU A 375 -32.56 5.74 -13.61
N TRP A 376 -31.76 6.41 -14.45
CA TRP A 376 -32.21 7.45 -15.36
C TRP A 376 -33.17 6.92 -16.42
N GLU A 377 -32.85 5.80 -17.06
CA GLU A 377 -33.71 5.15 -18.04
C GLU A 377 -35.05 4.73 -17.44
N ARG A 378 -35.03 4.16 -16.23
CA ARG A 378 -36.24 3.79 -15.48
C ARG A 378 -37.10 5.01 -15.15
N TRP A 379 -36.46 6.08 -14.67
CA TRP A 379 -37.19 7.32 -14.33
C TRP A 379 -37.80 7.96 -15.57
N GLN A 380 -37.09 7.99 -16.69
CA GLN A 380 -37.63 8.48 -17.97
C GLN A 380 -38.83 7.64 -18.43
N LYS A 381 -38.75 6.31 -18.29
CA LYS A 381 -39.87 5.42 -18.63
C LYS A 381 -41.10 5.72 -17.81
N ILE A 382 -40.97 5.82 -16.49
CA ILE A 382 -42.07 6.15 -15.57
C ILE A 382 -42.69 7.50 -15.98
N ARG A 383 -41.87 8.52 -16.26
CA ARG A 383 -42.40 9.84 -16.68
C ARG A 383 -43.04 9.85 -18.06
N ARG A 384 -42.65 8.93 -18.95
CA ARG A 384 -43.35 8.75 -20.23
C ARG A 384 -44.69 8.10 -19.99
N ASP A 385 -44.73 7.00 -19.27
CA ASP A 385 -45.96 6.27 -18.97
C ASP A 385 -46.99 7.19 -18.25
N GLU A 386 -46.56 8.07 -17.32
CA GLU A 386 -47.41 9.08 -16.69
C GLU A 386 -47.91 10.14 -17.69
N ARG A 387 -47.06 10.62 -18.62
CA ARG A 387 -47.46 11.62 -19.63
C ARG A 387 -48.44 11.04 -20.63
N ASP A 388 -48.18 9.82 -21.09
CA ASP A 388 -49.02 9.13 -22.06
C ASP A 388 -50.40 8.84 -21.45
N HIS A 389 -50.46 8.61 -20.14
CA HIS A 389 -51.71 8.45 -19.38
C HIS A 389 -52.49 9.74 -19.23
N ILE A 390 -51.81 10.91 -19.16
CA ILE A 390 -52.43 12.24 -18.98
C ILE A 390 -52.78 12.93 -20.30
N ALA A 391 -51.98 12.71 -21.36
CA ALA A 391 -51.99 13.56 -22.56
C ALA A 391 -52.50 12.90 -23.86
N GLY A 392 -52.63 11.56 -23.93
CA GLY A 392 -53.02 10.87 -25.17
C GLY A 392 -52.13 11.17 -26.42
N LEU A 393 -50.89 11.63 -26.19
CA LEU A 393 -50.00 12.04 -27.26
C LEU A 393 -48.80 11.09 -27.34
N GLU A 394 -48.66 10.40 -28.46
CA GLU A 394 -47.51 9.58 -28.84
C GLU A 394 -46.31 10.42 -29.30
N ASN A 395 -45.14 10.03 -28.87
CA ASN A 395 -43.82 10.36 -29.43
C ASN A 395 -43.25 11.79 -29.28
N VAL A 396 -42.60 12.02 -28.12
CA VAL A 396 -41.46 12.96 -28.06
C VAL A 396 -40.25 12.22 -27.52
N GLU A 397 -39.22 12.00 -28.33
CA GLU A 397 -37.95 11.47 -27.88
C GLU A 397 -37.35 12.38 -26.81
N ALA A 398 -37.09 11.81 -25.62
CA ALA A 398 -36.44 12.55 -24.55
C ALA A 398 -34.93 12.64 -24.83
N PRO A 399 -34.30 13.80 -24.60
CA PRO A 399 -32.88 13.98 -24.89
C PRO A 399 -32.00 13.09 -23.99
N ALA A 400 -31.03 12.41 -24.62
CA ALA A 400 -30.01 11.58 -23.95
C ALA A 400 -29.07 12.35 -23.00
N GLN A 401 -29.23 13.67 -22.90
CA GLN A 401 -28.33 14.59 -22.19
C GLN A 401 -28.33 14.47 -20.65
N GLY A 402 -29.26 13.74 -20.04
CA GLY A 402 -29.40 13.67 -18.57
C GLY A 402 -28.55 12.62 -17.86
N VAL A 403 -27.96 11.64 -18.57
CA VAL A 403 -27.22 10.53 -17.93
C VAL A 403 -25.87 10.98 -17.36
N PHE A 404 -25.16 11.84 -18.08
CA PHE A 404 -23.84 12.32 -17.70
C PHE A 404 -23.85 13.12 -16.36
N PRO A 405 -24.75 14.11 -16.17
CA PRO A 405 -24.85 14.80 -14.89
C PRO A 405 -25.22 13.90 -13.72
N MET A 406 -26.11 12.92 -13.90
CA MET A 406 -26.61 12.05 -12.84
C MET A 406 -25.50 11.16 -12.24
N ALA A 407 -24.58 10.65 -13.05
CA ALA A 407 -23.45 9.87 -12.55
C ALA A 407 -22.53 10.68 -11.63
N TYR A 408 -22.28 11.94 -11.95
CA TYR A 408 -21.50 12.83 -11.10
C TYR A 408 -22.25 13.27 -9.85
N TRP A 409 -23.56 13.46 -9.92
CA TRP A 409 -24.37 13.73 -8.73
C TRP A 409 -24.38 12.56 -7.75
N LEU A 410 -24.55 11.33 -8.24
CA LEU A 410 -24.47 10.14 -7.39
C LEU A 410 -23.08 10.01 -6.76
N LEU A 411 -22.04 10.18 -7.57
CA LEU A 411 -20.64 10.18 -7.08
C LEU A 411 -20.45 11.26 -5.99
N ALA A 412 -20.90 12.48 -6.23
CA ALA A 412 -20.77 13.60 -5.29
C ALA A 412 -21.49 13.30 -3.97
N ILE A 413 -22.68 12.72 -4.02
CA ILE A 413 -23.44 12.31 -2.81
C ILE A 413 -22.65 11.25 -2.03
N LEU A 414 -22.13 10.21 -2.69
CA LEU A 414 -21.34 9.17 -2.04
C LEU A 414 -20.06 9.72 -1.40
N ILE A 415 -19.36 10.61 -2.10
CA ILE A 415 -18.17 11.31 -1.58
C ILE A 415 -18.55 12.18 -0.38
N MET A 416 -19.63 12.94 -0.47
CA MET A 416 -20.10 13.79 0.64
C MET A 416 -20.44 12.95 1.88
N LEU A 417 -21.17 11.86 1.71
CA LEU A 417 -21.50 10.93 2.81
C LEU A 417 -20.23 10.38 3.47
N ASN A 418 -19.24 9.97 2.66
CA ASN A 418 -17.95 9.53 3.18
C ASN A 418 -17.25 10.65 3.97
N LEU A 419 -17.06 11.82 3.37
CA LEU A 419 -16.28 12.91 3.98
C LEU A 419 -16.93 13.47 5.24
N VAL A 420 -18.26 13.50 5.31
CA VAL A 420 -19.00 14.05 6.46
C VAL A 420 -19.17 13.02 7.58
N PHE A 421 -19.50 11.78 7.26
CA PHE A 421 -19.92 10.81 8.27
C PHE A 421 -18.87 9.74 8.59
N TYR A 422 -18.08 9.29 7.62
CA TYR A 422 -17.15 8.18 7.82
C TYR A 422 -15.71 8.64 8.05
N MET A 423 -15.20 9.53 7.22
CA MET A 423 -13.82 10.00 7.25
C MET A 423 -13.39 10.61 8.60
N PRO A 424 -14.21 11.44 9.28
CA PRO A 424 -13.82 11.99 10.57
C PRO A 424 -13.55 10.92 11.65
N GLY A 425 -14.35 9.84 11.63
CA GLY A 425 -14.11 8.68 12.51
C GLY A 425 -12.80 7.97 12.21
N GLN A 426 -12.46 7.81 10.92
CA GLN A 426 -11.19 7.20 10.53
C GLN A 426 -9.99 8.08 10.87
N ILE A 427 -10.07 9.39 10.67
CA ILE A 427 -9.03 10.33 11.08
C ILE A 427 -8.77 10.23 12.59
N ARG A 428 -9.85 10.25 13.41
CA ARG A 428 -9.72 10.11 14.88
C ARG A 428 -9.08 8.77 15.28
N LYS A 429 -9.39 7.68 14.57
CA LYS A 429 -8.83 6.35 14.84
C LYS A 429 -7.34 6.29 14.53
N GLN A 430 -6.87 7.03 13.53
CA GLN A 430 -5.47 7.04 13.13
C GLN A 430 -4.63 8.08 13.88
N PHE A 431 -5.26 9.13 14.36
CA PHE A 431 -4.59 10.18 15.14
C PHE A 431 -4.14 9.62 16.48
N HIS A 432 -2.84 9.71 16.78
CA HIS A 432 -2.20 9.12 17.96
C HIS A 432 -2.46 7.60 18.10
N LEU A 433 -2.48 6.88 16.99
CA LEU A 433 -2.64 5.42 17.01
C LEU A 433 -1.61 4.79 17.98
N TYR A 434 -2.08 3.95 18.92
CA TYR A 434 -1.30 3.37 20.02
C TYR A 434 -0.68 4.42 20.97
N ASP A 435 -1.29 5.59 21.09
CA ASP A 435 -0.79 6.72 21.88
C ASP A 435 0.59 7.22 21.44
N ILE A 436 0.98 6.90 20.21
CA ILE A 436 2.23 7.37 19.62
C ILE A 436 2.03 8.80 19.09
N THR A 437 2.94 9.69 19.47
CA THR A 437 2.96 11.09 19.01
C THR A 437 4.40 11.57 18.81
N ARG A 438 4.57 12.56 17.94
CA ARG A 438 5.86 13.20 17.68
C ARG A 438 6.27 14.20 18.78
N ALA A 439 5.37 14.60 19.65
CA ALA A 439 5.60 15.62 20.66
C ALA A 439 6.90 15.43 21.50
N PRO A 440 7.29 14.21 21.92
CA PRO A 440 8.55 14.00 22.64
C PRO A 440 9.79 14.37 21.81
N LEU A 441 9.78 14.11 20.50
CA LEU A 441 10.90 14.45 19.60
C LEU A 441 10.99 15.96 19.37
N ASP A 442 9.87 16.64 19.21
CA ASP A 442 9.83 18.08 19.05
C ASP A 442 10.25 18.78 20.35
N GLN A 443 9.79 18.30 21.50
CA GLN A 443 10.15 18.82 22.82
C GLN A 443 11.66 18.64 23.13
N ILE A 444 12.24 17.47 22.85
CA ILE A 444 13.68 17.26 23.07
C ILE A 444 14.53 18.12 22.13
N GLN A 445 14.06 18.38 20.91
CA GLN A 445 14.72 19.29 19.97
C GLN A 445 14.78 20.73 20.53
N GLU A 446 13.70 21.19 21.14
CA GLU A 446 13.66 22.51 21.81
C GLU A 446 14.57 22.54 23.04
N LEU A 447 14.48 21.52 23.91
CA LEU A 447 15.29 21.42 25.13
C LEU A 447 16.79 21.34 24.84
N SER A 448 17.18 20.69 23.75
CA SER A 448 18.58 20.52 23.32
C SER A 448 19.27 21.84 22.95
N ARG A 449 18.49 22.83 22.51
CA ARG A 449 19.02 24.13 21.99
C ARG A 449 20.11 23.93 20.93
N GLY A 450 19.98 22.88 20.10
CA GLY A 450 20.95 22.51 19.07
C GLY A 450 22.19 21.77 19.56
N LYS A 451 22.29 21.41 20.83
CA LYS A 451 23.37 20.55 21.34
C LYS A 451 23.09 19.09 21.07
N PRO A 452 24.11 18.24 20.88
CA PRO A 452 23.94 16.80 20.79
C PRO A 452 23.31 16.25 22.08
N VAL A 453 22.27 15.41 21.92
CA VAL A 453 21.49 14.83 23.04
C VAL A 453 21.46 13.33 22.95
N LEU A 454 21.53 12.67 24.12
CA LEU A 454 21.16 11.27 24.33
C LEU A 454 19.82 11.26 25.07
N MET A 455 18.78 10.79 24.44
CA MET A 455 17.43 10.64 24.99
C MET A 455 17.22 9.19 25.41
N MET A 456 17.20 8.94 26.72
CA MET A 456 16.92 7.62 27.29
C MET A 456 15.42 7.47 27.51
N VAL A 457 14.77 6.62 26.71
CA VAL A 457 13.31 6.43 26.71
C VAL A 457 12.92 5.25 27.57
N ARG A 458 12.22 5.48 28.66
CA ARG A 458 11.66 4.45 29.52
C ARG A 458 10.31 3.97 29.00
N GLY A 459 10.17 2.69 28.73
CA GLY A 459 8.93 2.06 28.30
C GLY A 459 9.02 0.54 28.37
N ASN A 460 7.91 -0.12 28.68
CA ASN A 460 7.85 -1.59 28.78
C ASN A 460 7.55 -2.25 27.43
N TYR A 461 6.96 -1.50 26.51
CA TYR A 461 6.53 -1.99 25.22
C TYR A 461 7.18 -1.20 24.10
N TRP A 462 7.41 -1.85 22.95
CA TRP A 462 8.09 -1.27 21.80
C TRP A 462 7.44 0.04 21.31
N TYR A 463 6.13 0.14 21.31
CA TYR A 463 5.41 1.34 20.86
C TYR A 463 5.67 2.57 21.76
N GLN A 464 6.15 2.38 22.97
CA GLN A 464 6.50 3.49 23.87
C GLN A 464 7.88 4.10 23.59
N TYR A 465 8.77 3.38 22.91
CA TYR A 465 10.13 3.86 22.65
C TYR A 465 10.58 3.75 21.18
N ALA A 466 10.28 2.67 20.46
CA ALA A 466 10.84 2.43 19.14
C ALA A 466 10.34 3.40 18.06
N ALA A 467 9.13 3.95 18.23
CA ALA A 467 8.63 5.00 17.36
C ALA A 467 9.54 6.25 17.41
N LEU A 468 10.09 6.58 18.59
CA LEU A 468 10.99 7.69 18.81
C LEU A 468 12.39 7.46 18.19
N PHE A 469 12.73 6.20 17.86
CA PHE A 469 13.98 5.86 17.17
C PHE A 469 13.97 6.25 15.69
N SER A 470 12.83 6.67 15.16
CA SER A 470 12.68 7.07 13.75
C SER A 470 13.60 8.21 13.32
N GLU A 471 14.10 9.02 14.25
CA GLU A 471 15.09 10.07 13.99
C GLU A 471 16.54 9.60 14.20
N ASN A 472 16.75 8.40 14.75
CA ASN A 472 18.09 7.84 14.83
C ASN A 472 18.64 7.54 13.43
N THR A 473 19.93 7.78 13.27
CA THR A 473 20.67 7.13 12.20
C THR A 473 21.00 5.69 12.61
N PRO A 474 21.18 4.76 11.68
CA PRO A 474 21.58 3.38 12.02
C PRO A 474 22.93 3.25 12.74
N TRP A 475 23.73 4.33 12.79
CA TRP A 475 25.00 4.43 13.53
C TRP A 475 24.88 5.22 14.83
N PHE A 476 23.70 5.73 15.18
CA PHE A 476 23.46 6.51 16.40
C PHE A 476 24.41 7.71 16.57
N ASP A 477 24.74 8.35 15.48
CA ASP A 477 25.65 9.50 15.40
C ASP A 477 24.94 10.82 15.06
N GLY A 478 23.62 10.81 14.96
CA GLY A 478 22.78 11.98 14.72
C GLY A 478 22.80 12.98 15.89
N PRO A 479 22.22 14.19 15.70
CA PRO A 479 22.18 15.22 16.77
C PRO A 479 21.34 14.77 17.98
N ILE A 480 20.27 14.05 17.76
CA ILE A 480 19.46 13.39 18.79
C ILE A 480 19.62 11.89 18.62
N VAL A 481 20.01 11.21 19.67
CA VAL A 481 20.05 9.73 19.74
C VAL A 481 19.07 9.31 20.80
N ALA A 482 18.00 8.62 20.40
CA ALA A 482 17.00 8.05 21.28
C ALA A 482 17.28 6.56 21.50
N LEU A 483 17.41 6.12 22.75
CA LEU A 483 17.70 4.74 23.11
C LEU A 483 16.76 4.27 24.22
N HIS A 484 16.54 2.96 24.29
CA HIS A 484 15.68 2.35 25.31
C HIS A 484 16.40 2.29 26.67
N ASP A 485 15.80 2.89 27.68
CA ASP A 485 16.22 2.80 29.08
C ASP A 485 15.65 1.49 29.69
N SER A 486 16.24 0.36 29.29
CA SER A 486 15.72 -0.99 29.57
C SER A 486 16.01 -1.49 30.98
N ASN A 487 17.21 -1.19 31.50
CA ASN A 487 17.67 -1.57 32.84
C ASN A 487 18.84 -0.68 33.26
N PRO A 488 19.10 -0.56 34.62
CA PRO A 488 20.14 0.33 35.13
C PRO A 488 21.54 0.05 34.62
N GLU A 489 21.92 -1.22 34.47
CA GLU A 489 23.26 -1.61 34.06
C GLU A 489 23.55 -1.23 32.62
N SER A 490 22.64 -1.57 31.70
CA SER A 490 22.75 -1.17 30.29
C SER A 490 22.72 0.34 30.12
N THR A 491 21.87 1.04 30.85
CA THR A 491 21.74 2.51 30.79
C THR A 491 23.06 3.20 31.19
N VAL A 492 23.71 2.79 32.27
CA VAL A 492 25.01 3.35 32.67
C VAL A 492 26.08 3.07 31.61
N LYS A 493 26.14 1.86 31.06
CA LYS A 493 27.10 1.49 30.01
C LYS A 493 26.91 2.33 28.76
N VAL A 494 25.64 2.51 28.34
CA VAL A 494 25.30 3.29 27.14
C VAL A 494 25.65 4.76 27.33
N ILE A 495 25.31 5.37 28.47
CA ILE A 495 25.64 6.79 28.73
C ILE A 495 27.16 7.00 28.63
N ALA A 496 27.97 6.05 29.12
CA ALA A 496 29.42 6.13 29.03
C ALA A 496 29.97 6.08 27.59
N LEU A 497 29.20 5.55 26.63
CA LEU A 497 29.55 5.54 25.19
C LEU A 497 29.32 6.91 24.51
N TYR A 498 28.57 7.82 25.15
CA TYR A 498 28.19 9.12 24.60
C TYR A 498 28.61 10.28 25.52
N PRO A 499 29.90 10.44 25.88
CA PRO A 499 30.36 11.39 26.89
C PRO A 499 30.12 12.85 26.52
N ASP A 500 30.05 13.14 25.21
CA ASP A 500 29.88 14.51 24.69
C ASP A 500 28.42 14.91 24.49
N ARG A 501 27.47 14.06 24.94
CA ARG A 501 26.03 14.32 24.77
C ARG A 501 25.37 14.68 26.09
N GLU A 502 24.46 15.62 26.01
CA GLU A 502 23.59 15.95 27.13
C GLU A 502 22.53 14.86 27.31
N VAL A 503 22.50 14.21 28.49
CA VAL A 503 21.58 13.09 28.77
C VAL A 503 20.25 13.61 29.28
N TRP A 504 19.17 13.14 28.66
CA TRP A 504 17.80 13.36 29.08
C TRP A 504 17.06 12.03 29.18
N PHE A 505 16.28 11.87 30.26
CA PHE A 505 15.38 10.74 30.44
C PHE A 505 13.96 11.16 30.08
N TYR A 506 13.26 10.28 29.36
CA TYR A 506 11.88 10.47 28.99
C TYR A 506 11.03 9.31 29.50
N LYS A 507 9.93 9.60 30.19
CA LYS A 507 8.91 8.65 30.63
C LYS A 507 7.54 9.31 30.62
N GLU A 508 6.58 8.72 29.92
CA GLU A 508 5.15 9.09 29.97
C GLU A 508 4.89 10.62 29.84
N GLY A 509 5.50 11.25 28.84
CA GLY A 509 5.32 12.68 28.57
C GLY A 509 6.25 13.62 29.35
N HIS A 510 7.11 13.11 30.23
CA HIS A 510 7.95 13.94 31.08
C HIS A 510 9.44 13.74 30.80
N PHE A 511 10.16 14.87 30.68
CA PHE A 511 11.62 14.89 30.60
C PHE A 511 12.26 15.20 31.96
N SER A 512 13.36 14.50 32.28
CA SER A 512 14.18 14.77 33.47
C SER A 512 15.67 14.60 33.19
N LYS A 513 16.52 15.20 34.03
CA LYS A 513 17.97 14.98 34.02
C LYS A 513 18.42 13.80 34.85
N THR A 514 17.54 13.28 35.69
CA THR A 514 17.77 12.13 36.53
C THR A 514 16.97 10.93 36.08
N PRO A 515 17.51 9.71 36.13
CA PRO A 515 16.77 8.51 35.77
C PRO A 515 15.46 8.40 36.57
N PRO A 516 14.32 8.16 35.90
CA PRO A 516 13.08 7.84 36.60
C PRO A 516 13.20 6.49 37.31
N PRO A 517 12.43 6.23 38.36
CA PRO A 517 12.44 4.93 39.03
C PRO A 517 12.06 3.80 38.08
N TYR A 518 12.76 2.66 38.21
CA TYR A 518 12.56 1.47 37.38
C TYR A 518 11.27 0.75 37.78
#